data_083310f27270733179ac42827b98dc6b
#
_entry.id   083310f27270733179ac42827b98dc6b
#
_cell.length_a   1.000
_cell.length_b   1.000
_cell.length_c   1.000
_cell.angle_alpha   90.00
_cell.angle_beta   90.00
_cell.angle_gamma   90.00
#
_symmetry.space_group_name_H-M   'P 1'
#
loop_
_entity.id
_entity.type
_entity.pdbx_description
1 polymer ?
#
loop_
_entity_poly.entity_id
_entity_poly.type
_entity_poly.pdbx_seq_one_letter_code
_entity_poly.pdbx_strand_id
1 'polypeptide(L)'
;MNEQAHQYVEDFMAQLILRNPNEPEFHQAVREVAESLAPHIVASPVLQKMKVLERIAEPERVIIFRVPWLNDKGEIEINRGYRVQMNSAIGPYKGGIRFHPSVNLSILKFLAFEQTFKTVSYTHLRAHETL
;
A
#
# COMPACT_ATOMS: atom_id res chain seq x y z
N MET A 1 20.94 11.28 2.44
CA MET A 1 20.94 9.82 2.69
C MET A 1 22.34 9.28 2.46
N ASN A 2 22.87 8.47 3.35
CA ASN A 2 24.19 7.92 3.18
C ASN A 2 24.19 6.79 2.13
N GLU A 3 25.38 6.37 1.72
CA GLU A 3 25.53 5.37 0.66
C GLU A 3 24.90 4.02 1.03
N GLN A 4 25.03 3.60 2.28
CA GLN A 4 24.46 2.34 2.77
C GLN A 4 22.93 2.36 2.70
N ALA A 5 22.31 3.47 3.11
CA ALA A 5 20.87 3.62 3.03
C ALA A 5 20.38 3.68 1.59
N HIS A 6 21.12 4.36 0.72
CA HIS A 6 20.80 4.42 -0.70
C HIS A 6 20.85 3.04 -1.32
N GLN A 7 21.90 2.26 -1.04
CA GLN A 7 22.01 0.91 -1.58
C GLN A 7 20.89 0.00 -1.08
N TYR A 8 20.52 0.13 0.19
CA TYR A 8 19.40 -0.61 0.75
C TYR A 8 18.10 -0.33 -0.01
N VAL A 9 17.81 0.94 -0.31
CA VAL A 9 16.62 1.32 -1.06
C VAL A 9 16.63 0.73 -2.47
N GLU A 10 17.77 0.83 -3.15
CA GLU A 10 17.87 0.32 -4.53
C GLU A 10 17.68 -1.20 -4.58
N ASP A 11 18.29 -1.94 -3.66
CA ASP A 11 18.13 -3.38 -3.59
C ASP A 11 16.69 -3.77 -3.26
N PHE A 12 16.09 -3.08 -2.29
CA PHE A 12 14.70 -3.31 -1.91
C PHE A 12 13.75 -3.02 -3.07
N MET A 13 13.92 -1.89 -3.74
CA MET A 13 13.05 -1.52 -4.85
C MET A 13 13.17 -2.45 -6.04
N ALA A 14 14.37 -2.95 -6.32
CA ALA A 14 14.55 -3.94 -7.39
C ALA A 14 13.71 -5.19 -7.14
N GLN A 15 13.71 -5.70 -5.91
CA GLN A 15 12.89 -6.85 -5.56
C GLN A 15 11.40 -6.54 -5.58
N LEU A 16 11.01 -5.37 -5.09
CA LEU A 16 9.62 -4.95 -5.08
C LEU A 16 9.05 -4.90 -6.51
N ILE A 17 9.80 -4.32 -7.43
CA ILE A 17 9.36 -4.18 -8.83
C ILE A 17 9.20 -5.56 -9.49
N LEU A 18 10.09 -6.50 -9.21
CA LEU A 18 9.97 -7.86 -9.72
C LEU A 18 8.72 -8.58 -9.21
N ARG A 19 8.36 -8.35 -7.95
CA ARG A 19 7.18 -8.96 -7.34
C ARG A 19 5.87 -8.28 -7.75
N ASN A 20 5.94 -7.03 -8.17
CA ASN A 20 4.77 -6.21 -8.50
C ASN A 20 4.94 -5.56 -9.87
N PRO A 21 4.99 -6.36 -10.95
CA PRO A 21 5.23 -5.80 -12.27
C PRO A 21 4.06 -4.92 -12.73
N ASN A 22 4.37 -3.87 -13.48
CA ASN A 22 3.38 -2.97 -14.08
C ASN A 22 2.50 -2.24 -13.04
N GLU A 23 3.09 -1.86 -11.91
CA GLU A 23 2.38 -1.12 -10.85
C GLU A 23 3.16 0.16 -10.51
N PRO A 24 3.29 1.11 -11.44
CA PRO A 24 4.15 2.28 -11.24
C PRO A 24 3.70 3.18 -10.09
N GLU A 25 2.41 3.37 -9.88
CA GLU A 25 1.91 4.21 -8.80
C GLU A 25 2.25 3.61 -7.44
N PHE A 26 2.13 2.29 -7.32
CA PHE A 26 2.51 1.60 -6.10
C PHE A 26 4.03 1.66 -5.88
N HIS A 27 4.82 1.45 -6.94
CA HIS A 27 6.28 1.54 -6.84
C HIS A 27 6.73 2.91 -6.33
N GLN A 28 6.13 3.98 -6.84
CA GLN A 28 6.50 5.33 -6.44
C GLN A 28 6.19 5.60 -4.96
N ALA A 29 5.01 5.20 -4.52
CA ALA A 29 4.60 5.38 -3.13
C ALA A 29 5.53 4.62 -2.18
N VAL A 30 5.89 3.39 -2.51
CA VAL A 30 6.79 2.58 -1.69
C VAL A 30 8.19 3.18 -1.67
N ARG A 31 8.68 3.69 -2.81
CA ARG A 31 10.00 4.32 -2.87
C ARG A 31 10.08 5.53 -1.93
N GLU A 32 9.06 6.37 -1.92
CA GLU A 32 9.05 7.55 -1.06
C GLU A 32 9.16 7.17 0.43
N VAL A 33 8.42 6.16 0.84
CA VAL A 33 8.48 5.67 2.22
C VAL A 33 9.81 4.99 2.49
N ALA A 34 10.31 4.17 1.55
CA ALA A 34 11.58 3.49 1.70
C ALA A 34 12.74 4.47 1.89
N GLU A 35 12.79 5.52 1.09
CA GLU A 35 13.81 6.56 1.20
C GLU A 35 13.76 7.26 2.56
N SER A 36 12.55 7.51 3.06
CA SER A 36 12.35 8.13 4.36
C SER A 36 12.79 7.24 5.52
N LEU A 37 12.54 5.95 5.43
CA LEU A 37 12.81 5.00 6.53
C LEU A 37 14.21 4.38 6.47
N ALA A 38 14.84 4.35 5.30
CA ALA A 38 16.09 3.63 5.11
C ALA A 38 17.21 4.02 6.10
N PRO A 39 17.44 5.31 6.41
CA PRO A 39 18.48 5.66 7.39
C PRO A 39 18.26 5.01 8.76
N HIS A 40 17.00 4.89 9.17
CA HIS A 40 16.65 4.28 10.45
C HIS A 40 16.81 2.75 10.40
N ILE A 41 16.45 2.15 9.27
CA ILE A 41 16.50 0.69 9.10
C ILE A 41 17.95 0.21 9.05
N VAL A 42 18.81 0.89 8.27
CA VAL A 42 20.22 0.47 8.17
C VAL A 42 20.98 0.68 9.48
N ALA A 43 20.51 1.58 10.33
CA ALA A 43 21.10 1.81 11.64
C ALA A 43 20.66 0.77 12.69
N SER A 44 19.67 -0.07 12.39
CA SER A 44 19.11 -1.02 13.34
C SER A 44 19.17 -2.46 12.80
N PRO A 45 20.06 -3.30 13.32
CA PRO A 45 20.08 -4.72 12.93
C PRO A 45 18.76 -5.45 13.18
N VAL A 46 18.02 -5.04 14.21
CA VAL A 46 16.73 -5.65 14.55
C VAL A 46 15.70 -5.37 13.45
N LEU A 47 15.61 -4.12 12.99
CA LEU A 47 14.66 -3.76 11.94
C LEU A 47 14.97 -4.47 10.63
N GLN A 48 16.25 -4.62 10.29
CA GLN A 48 16.66 -5.36 9.10
C GLN A 48 16.29 -6.84 9.21
N LYS A 49 16.57 -7.45 10.35
CA LYS A 49 16.27 -8.85 10.60
C LYS A 49 14.77 -9.14 10.53
N MET A 50 13.97 -8.24 11.04
CA MET A 50 12.50 -8.36 11.01
C MET A 50 11.88 -8.08 9.65
N LYS A 51 12.67 -7.61 8.70
CA LYS A 51 12.22 -7.27 7.34
C LYS A 51 11.02 -6.35 7.37
N VAL A 52 11.13 -5.28 8.14
CA VAL A 52 10.01 -4.37 8.41
C VAL A 52 9.46 -3.76 7.13
N LEU A 53 10.33 -3.24 6.26
CA LEU A 53 9.90 -2.60 5.03
C LEU A 53 9.29 -3.59 4.05
N GLU A 54 9.88 -4.77 3.92
CA GLU A 54 9.37 -5.84 3.05
C GLU A 54 7.98 -6.30 3.50
N ARG A 55 7.76 -6.36 4.80
CA ARG A 55 6.46 -6.76 5.37
C ARG A 55 5.39 -5.68 5.17
N ILE A 56 5.75 -4.42 5.36
CA ILE A 56 4.80 -3.31 5.20
C ILE A 56 4.39 -3.14 3.74
N ALA A 57 5.31 -3.39 2.81
CA ALA A 57 5.07 -3.22 1.39
C ALA A 57 4.32 -4.39 0.74
N GLU A 58 4.14 -5.51 1.45
CA GLU A 58 3.40 -6.66 0.93
C GLU A 58 1.98 -6.66 1.49
N PRO A 59 0.94 -6.60 0.66
CA PRO A 59 -0.42 -6.68 1.18
C PRO A 59 -0.67 -8.01 1.86
N GLU A 60 -1.49 -7.99 2.91
CA GLU A 60 -1.89 -9.24 3.57
C GLU A 60 -2.78 -10.06 2.67
N ARG A 61 -3.65 -9.41 1.89
CA ARG A 61 -4.53 -10.08 0.95
C ARG A 61 -5.08 -9.09 -0.06
N VAL A 62 -5.26 -9.56 -1.30
CA VAL A 62 -5.97 -8.82 -2.35
C VAL A 62 -7.10 -9.69 -2.85
N ILE A 63 -8.30 -9.12 -2.93
CA ILE A 63 -9.47 -9.80 -3.46
C ILE A 63 -9.89 -9.09 -4.74
N ILE A 64 -9.98 -9.85 -5.83
CA ILE A 64 -10.45 -9.35 -7.11
C ILE A 64 -11.73 -10.11 -7.43
N PHE A 65 -12.80 -9.39 -7.75
CA PHE A 65 -14.10 -10.02 -7.93
C PHE A 65 -14.89 -9.39 -9.07
N ARG A 66 -15.81 -10.18 -9.61
CA ARG A 66 -16.67 -9.76 -10.71
C ARG A 66 -17.91 -9.05 -10.16
N VAL A 67 -18.27 -7.93 -10.78
CA VAL A 67 -19.45 -7.15 -10.41
C VAL A 67 -20.33 -6.98 -11.64
N PRO A 68 -21.32 -7.87 -11.87
CA PRO A 68 -22.31 -7.66 -12.93
C PRO A 68 -23.38 -6.68 -12.45
N TRP A 69 -23.83 -5.81 -13.36
CA TRP A 69 -24.87 -4.84 -13.04
C TRP A 69 -25.62 -4.42 -14.32
N LEU A 70 -26.82 -3.89 -14.15
CA LEU A 70 -27.63 -3.39 -15.25
C LEU A 70 -27.43 -1.88 -15.40
N ASN A 71 -27.10 -1.43 -16.62
CA ASN A 71 -27.02 -0.02 -16.90
C ASN A 71 -28.40 0.58 -17.18
N ASP A 72 -28.47 1.88 -17.43
CA ASP A 72 -29.72 2.59 -17.68
C ASP A 72 -30.43 2.14 -18.96
N LYS A 73 -29.71 1.48 -19.89
CA LYS A 73 -30.26 0.93 -21.13
C LYS A 73 -30.79 -0.50 -20.96
N GLY A 74 -30.68 -1.06 -19.76
CA GLY A 74 -31.07 -2.44 -19.50
C GLY A 74 -30.07 -3.47 -19.97
N GLU A 75 -28.86 -3.05 -20.30
CA GLU A 75 -27.78 -3.94 -20.73
C GLU A 75 -26.92 -4.34 -19.52
N ILE A 76 -26.41 -5.58 -19.56
CA ILE A 76 -25.54 -6.09 -18.51
C ILE A 76 -24.12 -5.58 -18.74
N GLU A 77 -23.58 -4.94 -17.73
CA GLU A 77 -22.18 -4.52 -17.69
C GLU A 77 -21.43 -5.41 -16.69
N ILE A 78 -20.16 -5.66 -16.95
CA ILE A 78 -19.31 -6.45 -16.05
C ILE A 78 -18.14 -5.59 -15.61
N ASN A 79 -18.12 -5.25 -14.34
CA ASN A 79 -17.00 -4.54 -13.75
C ASN A 79 -16.14 -5.49 -12.93
N ARG A 80 -14.93 -5.04 -12.62
CA ARG A 80 -14.02 -5.76 -11.74
C ARG A 80 -13.85 -4.94 -10.46
N GLY A 81 -14.12 -5.59 -9.32
CA GLY A 81 -13.89 -4.97 -8.02
C GLY A 81 -12.55 -5.40 -7.44
N TYR A 82 -11.95 -4.50 -6.67
CA TYR A 82 -10.68 -4.74 -5.99
C TYR A 82 -10.84 -4.40 -4.51
N ARG A 83 -10.38 -5.27 -3.65
CA ARG A 83 -10.25 -4.97 -2.23
C ARG A 83 -8.81 -5.30 -1.81
N VAL A 84 -8.05 -4.29 -1.44
CA VAL A 84 -6.67 -4.45 -0.99
C VAL A 84 -6.66 -4.37 0.53
N GLN A 85 -6.23 -5.44 1.17
CA GLN A 85 -6.06 -5.53 2.61
C GLN A 85 -4.57 -5.46 2.91
N MET A 86 -4.10 -4.25 3.19
CA MET A 86 -2.66 -3.99 3.27
C MET A 86 -2.09 -4.40 4.62
N ASN A 87 -2.63 -3.90 5.72
CA ASN A 87 -2.06 -4.14 7.04
C ASN A 87 -3.13 -4.04 8.13
N SER A 88 -3.20 -5.05 8.99
CA SER A 88 -4.18 -5.12 10.09
C SER A 88 -3.55 -4.91 11.46
N ALA A 89 -2.30 -4.43 11.53
CA ALA A 89 -1.55 -4.34 12.79
C ALA A 89 -2.22 -3.47 13.85
N ILE A 90 -2.96 -2.43 13.42
CA ILE A 90 -3.64 -1.52 14.35
C ILE A 90 -5.15 -1.60 14.27
N GLY A 91 -5.69 -2.59 13.58
CA GLY A 91 -7.13 -2.79 13.51
C GLY A 91 -7.60 -3.33 12.17
N PRO A 92 -8.92 -3.42 11.97
CA PRO A 92 -9.47 -3.93 10.72
C PRO A 92 -9.14 -3.02 9.54
N TYR A 93 -9.12 -3.61 8.35
CA TYR A 93 -8.90 -2.85 7.13
C TYR A 93 -10.09 -1.92 6.90
N LYS A 94 -9.83 -0.63 6.82
CA LYS A 94 -10.87 0.32 6.47
C LYS A 94 -10.27 1.52 5.74
N GLY A 95 -11.04 2.02 4.81
CA GLY A 95 -10.64 3.16 3.99
C GLY A 95 -11.81 3.55 3.12
N GLY A 96 -11.56 4.45 2.19
CA GLY A 96 -12.58 4.89 1.26
C GLY A 96 -12.84 3.88 0.16
N ILE A 97 -13.84 4.18 -0.64
CA ILE A 97 -14.14 3.46 -1.86
C ILE A 97 -13.99 4.43 -3.04
N ARG A 98 -13.49 3.93 -4.16
CA ARG A 98 -13.30 4.76 -5.35
C ARG A 98 -14.02 4.14 -6.53
N PHE A 99 -14.88 4.93 -7.16
CA PHE A 99 -15.55 4.57 -8.40
C PHE A 99 -15.02 5.46 -9.50
N HIS A 100 -14.18 4.92 -10.37
CA HIS A 100 -13.62 5.67 -11.48
C HIS A 100 -13.06 4.70 -12.53
N PRO A 101 -13.18 5.02 -13.83
CA PRO A 101 -12.65 4.14 -14.88
C PRO A 101 -11.15 3.88 -14.80
N SER A 102 -10.38 4.78 -14.18
CA SER A 102 -8.93 4.63 -14.04
C SER A 102 -8.51 3.67 -12.93
N VAL A 103 -9.46 3.14 -12.13
CA VAL A 103 -9.13 2.25 -11.03
C VAL A 103 -8.52 0.96 -11.55
N ASN A 104 -7.37 0.60 -10.99
CA ASN A 104 -6.70 -0.67 -11.23
C ASN A 104 -5.99 -1.12 -9.96
N LEU A 105 -5.38 -2.30 -9.99
CA LEU A 105 -4.73 -2.86 -8.80
C LEU A 105 -3.59 -1.97 -8.31
N SER A 106 -2.78 -1.40 -9.21
CA SER A 106 -1.66 -0.53 -8.85
C SER A 106 -2.14 0.67 -8.04
N ILE A 107 -3.18 1.34 -8.52
CA ILE A 107 -3.74 2.51 -7.85
C ILE A 107 -4.33 2.13 -6.50
N LEU A 108 -5.04 1.01 -6.40
CA LEU A 108 -5.62 0.56 -5.13
C LEU A 108 -4.54 0.15 -4.13
N LYS A 109 -3.47 -0.50 -4.57
CA LYS A 109 -2.33 -0.82 -3.69
C LYS A 109 -1.62 0.45 -3.24
N PHE A 110 -1.45 1.42 -4.13
CA PHE A 110 -0.91 2.73 -3.79
C PHE A 110 -1.74 3.40 -2.70
N LEU A 111 -3.05 3.46 -2.88
CA LEU A 111 -3.95 4.08 -1.90
C LEU A 111 -3.95 3.33 -0.57
N ALA A 112 -4.00 2.00 -0.61
CA ALA A 112 -4.00 1.19 0.60
C ALA A 112 -2.69 1.32 1.37
N PHE A 113 -1.57 1.36 0.66
CA PHE A 113 -0.27 1.55 1.27
C PHE A 113 -0.16 2.92 1.95
N GLU A 114 -0.57 3.98 1.26
CA GLU A 114 -0.58 5.31 1.86
C GLU A 114 -1.53 5.41 3.06
N GLN A 115 -2.70 4.78 2.96
CA GLN A 115 -3.66 4.78 4.05
C GLN A 115 -3.14 4.08 5.30
N THR A 116 -2.29 3.07 5.16
CA THR A 116 -1.66 2.41 6.31
C THR A 116 -0.96 3.44 7.19
N PHE A 117 -0.22 4.35 6.60
CA PHE A 117 0.49 5.39 7.33
C PHE A 117 -0.44 6.52 7.80
N LYS A 118 -1.39 6.91 6.97
CA LYS A 118 -2.39 7.92 7.34
C LYS A 118 -3.28 7.45 8.47
N THR A 119 -3.68 6.19 8.47
CA THR A 119 -4.53 5.61 9.52
C THR A 119 -3.84 5.64 10.87
N VAL A 120 -2.54 5.37 10.92
CA VAL A 120 -1.77 5.48 12.17
C VAL A 120 -1.85 6.91 12.72
N SER A 121 -1.55 7.91 11.89
CA SER A 121 -1.61 9.31 12.28
C SER A 121 -3.02 9.73 12.68
N TYR A 122 -4.02 9.34 11.90
CA TYR A 122 -5.41 9.69 12.14
C TYR A 122 -5.93 9.08 13.44
N THR A 123 -5.62 7.82 13.69
CA THR A 123 -6.03 7.15 14.92
C THR A 123 -5.41 7.84 16.16
N HIS A 124 -4.15 8.21 16.04
CA HIS A 124 -3.48 8.94 17.12
C HIS A 124 -4.12 10.29 17.36
N LEU A 125 -4.39 11.06 16.31
CA LEU A 125 -5.05 12.37 16.41
C LEU A 125 -6.45 12.24 17.00
N ARG A 126 -7.23 11.25 16.57
CA ARG A 126 -8.58 11.03 17.10
C ARG A 126 -8.56 10.71 18.60
N ALA A 127 -7.59 9.92 19.04
CA ALA A 127 -7.45 9.62 20.46
C ALA A 127 -7.28 10.90 21.29
N HIS A 128 -6.58 11.89 20.76
CA HIS A 128 -6.41 13.18 21.42
C HIS A 128 -7.64 14.08 21.30
N GLU A 129 -8.36 14.01 20.19
CA GLU A 129 -9.50 14.89 19.93
C GLU A 129 -10.80 14.43 20.61
N THR A 130 -10.99 13.13 20.75
CA THR A 130 -12.26 12.57 21.23
C THR A 130 -12.26 12.29 22.72
N LEU A 131 -11.16 12.48 23.36
CA LEU A 131 -11.03 12.34 24.82
C LEU A 131 -11.22 13.66 25.53
#